data_e0d7b2884da890239ecf68414fa0cfa3
#
_entry.id   e0d7b2884da890239ecf68414fa0cfa3
#
_cell.length_a   1.000
_cell.length_b   1.000
_cell.length_c   1.000
_cell.angle_alpha   90.00
_cell.angle_beta   90.00
_cell.angle_gamma   90.00
#
_symmetry.space_group_name_H-M   'P 1'
#
loop_
_entity.id
_entity.type
_entity.pdbx_description
1 polymer ?
#
loop_
_entity_poly.entity_id
_entity_poly.type
_entity_poly.pdbx_seq_one_letter_code
_entity_poly.pdbx_strand_id
1 'polypeptide(L)'
;MRKSIATVSLSGSLEQKLQAIAAAGFDGVELFENDFLHFPGSARELRQRADDLGLGIDLYQPFRDFEGMPEALFQRSLERAERKFDVMEALGCPLVLCCSNTSPQALDDPARSAAQLRELAERAARRGLKVGYEALAWGRHVNLYGQAWSIVQQADHAHLGLILDSFHTLSLGDDPAGIADIPGDRIFFLQMADAPLLEMSVIQWARHHRNFPGQGQLDVQDFFYHTLRSGYSGNLSLEIFNDVFRETPNRRTAVDAMRSLLFLEDRVRERLAHEAGAAGQAQPLPAVPLFAPPEPQALGGVAFVEFAVDEQAAQSLGALFRAMGFARAGEHRSKKATLYRQGEAALCLLYTSPSPRDS
;
A
#
# COMPACT_ATOMS: atom_id res chain seq x y z
N MET A 1 0.34 -0.57 11.94
CA MET A 1 1.58 -0.89 11.19
C MET A 1 2.08 0.34 10.45
N ARG A 2 3.39 0.45 10.17
CA ARG A 2 3.96 1.47 9.27
C ARG A 2 3.46 1.25 7.85
N LYS A 3 2.99 2.29 7.15
CA LYS A 3 2.37 2.20 5.82
C LYS A 3 3.26 2.83 4.76
N SER A 4 3.56 2.06 3.72
CA SER A 4 4.38 2.48 2.59
C SER A 4 3.66 2.26 1.26
N ILE A 5 4.17 2.87 0.20
CA ILE A 5 3.69 2.65 -1.16
C ILE A 5 4.85 2.78 -2.15
N ALA A 6 4.89 1.89 -3.13
CA ALA A 6 5.87 1.97 -4.20
C ALA A 6 5.59 3.16 -5.13
N THR A 7 6.62 3.94 -5.43
CA THR A 7 6.48 5.14 -6.27
C THR A 7 5.97 4.82 -7.67
N VAL A 8 6.17 3.58 -8.14
CA VAL A 8 5.64 3.08 -9.41
C VAL A 8 4.11 3.04 -9.45
N SER A 9 3.44 3.01 -8.30
CA SER A 9 1.97 2.93 -8.20
C SER A 9 1.25 4.22 -8.58
N LEU A 10 1.96 5.32 -8.75
CA LEU A 10 1.41 6.65 -8.96
C LEU A 10 1.92 7.30 -10.24
N SER A 11 1.14 8.25 -10.76
CA SER A 11 1.49 9.11 -11.90
C SER A 11 2.35 10.30 -11.49
N GLY A 12 2.95 10.97 -12.48
CA GLY A 12 3.68 12.23 -12.31
C GLY A 12 5.17 12.06 -12.02
N SER A 13 5.86 13.18 -11.80
CA SER A 13 7.27 13.19 -11.40
C SER A 13 7.45 12.64 -9.99
N LEU A 14 8.66 12.18 -9.65
CA LEU A 14 8.95 11.65 -8.30
C LEU A 14 8.58 12.65 -7.19
N GLU A 15 8.85 13.94 -7.38
CA GLU A 15 8.47 14.99 -6.42
C GLU A 15 6.95 15.08 -6.22
N GLN A 16 6.18 15.04 -7.31
CA GLN A 16 4.72 15.06 -7.25
C GLN A 16 4.16 13.80 -6.56
N LYS A 17 4.79 12.64 -6.80
CA LYS A 17 4.45 11.38 -6.14
C LYS A 17 4.68 11.48 -4.62
N LEU A 18 5.88 11.93 -4.18
CA LEU A 18 6.20 12.09 -2.76
C LEU A 18 5.23 13.05 -2.05
N GLN A 19 4.89 14.19 -2.68
CA GLN A 19 3.91 15.12 -2.12
C GLN A 19 2.51 14.50 -1.98
N ALA A 20 2.07 13.70 -2.98
CA ALA A 20 0.77 13.03 -2.94
C ALA A 20 0.73 11.93 -1.86
N ILE A 21 1.83 11.16 -1.73
CA ILE A 21 2.00 10.09 -0.75
C ILE A 21 1.98 10.67 0.69
N ALA A 22 2.76 11.72 0.95
CA ALA A 22 2.77 12.39 2.24
C ALA A 22 1.40 12.98 2.60
N ALA A 23 0.74 13.65 1.64
CA ALA A 23 -0.59 14.22 1.84
C ALA A 23 -1.68 13.17 2.09
N ALA A 24 -1.49 11.92 1.65
CA ALA A 24 -2.39 10.80 1.93
C ALA A 24 -2.12 10.13 3.29
N GLY A 25 -1.05 10.52 4.01
CA GLY A 25 -0.73 10.02 5.35
C GLY A 25 0.09 8.73 5.38
N PHE A 26 0.83 8.42 4.32
CA PHE A 26 1.82 7.33 4.34
C PHE A 26 3.03 7.71 5.19
N ASP A 27 3.69 6.69 5.76
CA ASP A 27 4.89 6.86 6.58
C ASP A 27 6.18 6.74 5.75
N GLY A 28 6.10 6.13 4.56
CA GLY A 28 7.27 5.91 3.71
C GLY A 28 6.96 5.47 2.30
N VAL A 29 8.02 5.22 1.55
CA VAL A 29 7.96 4.81 0.15
C VAL A 29 8.90 3.64 -0.15
N GLU A 30 8.47 2.82 -1.10
CA GLU A 30 9.37 1.98 -1.87
C GLU A 30 9.84 2.79 -3.09
N LEU A 31 11.12 3.07 -3.16
CA LEU A 31 11.68 3.85 -4.26
C LEU A 31 11.95 2.96 -5.46
N PHE A 32 11.15 3.13 -6.51
CA PHE A 32 11.38 2.48 -7.80
C PHE A 32 12.57 3.11 -8.51
N GLU A 33 13.58 2.32 -8.86
CA GLU A 33 14.85 2.80 -9.43
C GLU A 33 14.66 3.70 -10.66
N ASN A 34 13.71 3.37 -11.56
CA ASN A 34 13.47 4.21 -12.73
C ASN A 34 12.97 5.62 -12.36
N ASP A 35 12.17 5.76 -11.31
CA ASP A 35 11.74 7.07 -10.83
C ASP A 35 12.92 7.89 -10.30
N PHE A 36 13.85 7.22 -9.60
CA PHE A 36 15.10 7.85 -9.13
C PHE A 36 16.01 8.25 -10.29
N LEU A 37 16.16 7.41 -11.31
CA LEU A 37 16.99 7.72 -12.50
C LEU A 37 16.46 8.91 -13.31
N HIS A 38 15.17 9.20 -13.22
CA HIS A 38 14.56 10.39 -13.84
C HIS A 38 14.51 11.61 -12.92
N PHE A 39 14.93 11.46 -11.68
CA PHE A 39 14.98 12.58 -10.74
C PHE A 39 16.16 13.50 -11.08
N PRO A 40 15.97 14.83 -11.21
CA PRO A 40 17.00 15.74 -11.68
C PRO A 40 18.07 16.07 -10.62
N GLY A 41 17.90 15.59 -9.39
CA GLY A 41 18.81 15.83 -8.27
C GLY A 41 19.64 14.60 -7.88
N SER A 42 20.45 14.74 -6.85
CA SER A 42 21.22 13.67 -6.24
C SER A 42 20.39 12.82 -5.27
N ALA A 43 20.91 11.63 -4.92
CA ALA A 43 20.30 10.77 -3.91
C ALA A 43 20.16 11.47 -2.53
N ARG A 44 21.10 12.31 -2.15
CA ARG A 44 21.05 13.08 -0.90
C ARG A 44 19.96 14.17 -0.93
N GLU A 45 19.78 14.83 -2.07
CA GLU A 45 18.68 15.79 -2.25
C GLU A 45 17.33 15.10 -2.21
N LEU A 46 17.20 13.90 -2.81
CA LEU A 46 15.98 13.12 -2.73
C LEU A 46 15.66 12.69 -1.29
N ARG A 47 16.69 12.23 -0.56
CA ARG A 47 16.55 11.93 0.88
C ARG A 47 16.04 13.15 1.65
N GLN A 48 16.66 14.31 1.48
CA GLN A 48 16.24 15.53 2.17
C GLN A 48 14.78 15.89 1.86
N ARG A 49 14.36 15.76 0.60
CA ARG A 49 12.96 16.01 0.20
C ARG A 49 11.98 15.04 0.85
N ALA A 50 12.34 13.76 0.96
CA ALA A 50 11.53 12.76 1.66
C ALA A 50 11.45 13.10 3.16
N ASP A 51 12.57 13.42 3.79
CA ASP A 51 12.64 13.81 5.20
C ASP A 51 11.80 15.07 5.49
N ASP A 52 11.84 16.09 4.62
CA ASP A 52 11.04 17.34 4.73
C ASP A 52 9.53 17.05 4.63
N LEU A 53 9.13 15.96 3.98
CA LEU A 53 7.74 15.50 3.88
C LEU A 53 7.35 14.49 4.97
N GLY A 54 8.28 14.12 5.85
CA GLY A 54 8.06 13.11 6.89
C GLY A 54 8.01 11.68 6.36
N LEU A 55 8.55 11.42 5.16
CA LEU A 55 8.56 10.10 4.52
C LEU A 55 9.90 9.42 4.69
N GLY A 56 9.90 8.14 5.13
CA GLY A 56 11.07 7.27 5.00
C GLY A 56 11.21 6.70 3.59
N ILE A 57 12.45 6.43 3.16
CA ILE A 57 12.72 5.60 1.98
C ILE A 57 12.98 4.19 2.51
N ASP A 58 11.94 3.35 2.52
CA ASP A 58 11.92 2.08 3.26
C ASP A 58 12.52 0.93 2.46
N LEU A 59 12.42 0.97 1.13
CA LEU A 59 12.89 -0.06 0.21
C LEU A 59 13.38 0.56 -1.09
N TYR A 60 14.53 0.10 -1.59
CA TYR A 60 15.05 0.42 -2.93
C TYR A 60 14.85 -0.77 -3.87
N GLN A 61 14.21 -0.57 -5.01
CA GLN A 61 13.79 -1.65 -5.89
C GLN A 61 13.84 -1.29 -7.38
N PRO A 62 14.00 -2.32 -8.27
CA PRO A 62 14.39 -3.70 -7.99
C PRO A 62 15.87 -3.96 -8.21
N PHE A 63 16.38 -5.04 -7.60
CA PHE A 63 17.65 -5.64 -7.99
C PHE A 63 17.39 -7.00 -8.66
N ARG A 64 17.73 -7.15 -9.93
CA ARG A 64 17.33 -8.30 -10.76
C ARG A 64 18.53 -9.11 -11.20
N ASP A 65 18.25 -10.40 -11.54
CA ASP A 65 19.18 -11.33 -12.18
C ASP A 65 20.49 -11.46 -11.39
N PHE A 66 20.38 -11.81 -10.12
CA PHE A 66 21.54 -11.88 -9.21
C PHE A 66 21.94 -13.32 -8.90
N GLU A 67 21.03 -14.12 -8.33
CA GLU A 67 21.32 -15.46 -7.81
C GLU A 67 21.29 -16.53 -8.91
N GLY A 68 21.91 -17.70 -8.62
CA GLY A 68 21.97 -18.84 -9.56
C GLY A 68 22.83 -18.58 -10.78
N MET A 69 23.65 -17.56 -10.76
CA MET A 69 24.47 -17.19 -11.93
C MET A 69 25.78 -17.98 -12.03
N PRO A 70 26.26 -18.29 -13.28
CA PRO A 70 27.62 -18.68 -13.50
C PRO A 70 28.61 -17.67 -12.95
N GLU A 71 29.82 -18.12 -12.53
CA GLU A 71 30.78 -17.31 -11.77
C GLU A 71 31.09 -15.94 -12.40
N ALA A 72 31.40 -15.90 -13.70
CA ALA A 72 31.73 -14.64 -14.38
C ALA A 72 30.59 -13.62 -14.38
N LEU A 73 29.32 -14.06 -14.43
CA LEU A 73 28.15 -13.20 -14.36
C LEU A 73 27.84 -12.82 -12.91
N PHE A 74 28.08 -13.72 -11.99
CA PHE A 74 27.92 -13.44 -10.56
C PHE A 74 28.87 -12.31 -10.10
N GLN A 75 30.14 -12.34 -10.50
CA GLN A 75 31.10 -11.27 -10.18
C GLN A 75 30.62 -9.90 -10.70
N ARG A 76 30.10 -9.84 -11.93
CA ARG A 76 29.50 -8.60 -12.48
C ARG A 76 28.27 -8.16 -11.68
N SER A 77 27.46 -9.11 -11.21
CA SER A 77 26.28 -8.81 -10.38
C SER A 77 26.69 -8.27 -9.00
N LEU A 78 27.79 -8.74 -8.43
CA LEU A 78 28.36 -8.18 -7.20
C LEU A 78 28.84 -6.72 -7.40
N GLU A 79 29.48 -6.39 -8.52
CA GLU A 79 29.85 -5.01 -8.83
C GLU A 79 28.62 -4.11 -8.99
N ARG A 80 27.52 -4.63 -9.56
CA ARG A 80 26.24 -3.91 -9.65
C ARG A 80 25.65 -3.67 -8.25
N ALA A 81 25.74 -4.68 -7.36
CA ALA A 81 25.27 -4.58 -5.99
C ALA A 81 25.99 -3.46 -5.22
N GLU A 82 27.34 -3.40 -5.31
CA GLU A 82 28.11 -2.35 -4.63
C GLU A 82 27.66 -0.94 -5.05
N ARG A 83 27.43 -0.72 -6.35
CA ARG A 83 26.91 0.58 -6.84
C ARG A 83 25.49 0.89 -6.32
N LYS A 84 24.63 -0.15 -6.19
CA LYS A 84 23.33 0.04 -5.57
C LYS A 84 23.43 0.38 -4.09
N PHE A 85 24.34 -0.26 -3.38
CA PHE A 85 24.58 0.03 -1.97
C PHE A 85 25.09 1.46 -1.75
N ASP A 86 25.96 1.99 -2.64
CA ASP A 86 26.38 3.40 -2.59
C ASP A 86 25.18 4.35 -2.71
N VAL A 87 24.25 4.05 -3.62
CA VAL A 87 23.01 4.83 -3.77
C VAL A 87 22.11 4.71 -2.54
N MET A 88 21.93 3.51 -1.99
CA MET A 88 21.11 3.27 -0.81
C MET A 88 21.66 4.00 0.43
N GLU A 89 22.96 4.02 0.64
CA GLU A 89 23.58 4.79 1.73
C GLU A 89 23.31 6.30 1.57
N ALA A 90 23.46 6.83 0.35
CA ALA A 90 23.16 8.23 0.07
C ALA A 90 21.67 8.58 0.23
N LEU A 91 20.75 7.64 -0.07
CA LEU A 91 19.32 7.74 0.14
C LEU A 91 18.90 7.53 1.61
N GLY A 92 19.76 6.92 2.43
CA GLY A 92 19.40 6.47 3.78
C GLY A 92 18.40 5.31 3.77
N CYS A 93 18.36 4.53 2.67
CA CYS A 93 17.47 3.40 2.49
C CYS A 93 18.10 2.10 3.01
N PRO A 94 17.51 1.40 4.01
CA PRO A 94 18.14 0.27 4.67
C PRO A 94 18.01 -1.07 3.94
N LEU A 95 17.08 -1.20 2.99
CA LEU A 95 16.68 -2.47 2.42
C LEU A 95 16.63 -2.41 0.89
N VAL A 96 17.17 -3.44 0.22
CA VAL A 96 17.03 -3.64 -1.23
C VAL A 96 16.15 -4.84 -1.54
N LEU A 97 15.27 -4.70 -2.51
CA LEU A 97 14.52 -5.81 -3.09
C LEU A 97 15.38 -6.54 -4.11
N CYS A 98 15.75 -7.79 -3.83
CA CYS A 98 16.37 -8.71 -4.76
C CYS A 98 15.31 -9.69 -5.30
N CYS A 99 14.92 -9.52 -6.55
CA CYS A 99 13.94 -10.39 -7.20
C CYS A 99 14.61 -11.71 -7.61
N SER A 100 13.85 -12.81 -7.57
CA SER A 100 14.27 -14.09 -8.12
C SER A 100 14.63 -13.97 -9.61
N ASN A 101 15.59 -14.77 -10.02
CA ASN A 101 16.23 -14.66 -11.32
C ASN A 101 15.32 -15.06 -12.48
N THR A 102 15.27 -14.24 -13.51
CA THR A 102 14.48 -14.49 -14.74
C THR A 102 15.37 -14.75 -15.95
N SER A 103 16.69 -14.62 -15.79
CA SER A 103 17.66 -14.79 -16.87
C SER A 103 17.65 -16.22 -17.42
N PRO A 104 17.75 -16.41 -18.75
CA PRO A 104 17.95 -17.73 -19.32
C PRO A 104 19.31 -18.36 -18.93
N GLN A 105 20.23 -17.57 -18.38
CA GLN A 105 21.55 -18.03 -17.93
C GLN A 105 21.55 -18.48 -16.47
N ALA A 106 20.45 -18.29 -15.72
CA ALA A 106 20.32 -18.78 -14.37
C ALA A 106 20.34 -20.31 -14.34
N LEU A 107 21.06 -20.87 -13.39
CA LEU A 107 21.21 -22.29 -13.16
C LEU A 107 20.18 -22.76 -12.12
N ASP A 108 19.62 -23.94 -12.33
CA ASP A 108 18.74 -24.59 -11.35
C ASP A 108 19.62 -25.26 -10.26
N ASP A 109 20.11 -24.44 -9.36
CA ASP A 109 21.02 -24.85 -8.29
C ASP A 109 20.70 -24.03 -7.01
N PRO A 110 19.80 -24.51 -6.15
CA PRO A 110 19.41 -23.82 -4.92
C PRO A 110 20.61 -23.57 -3.96
N ALA A 111 21.57 -24.49 -3.91
CA ALA A 111 22.75 -24.32 -3.05
C ALA A 111 23.64 -23.18 -3.54
N ARG A 112 23.81 -23.06 -4.85
CA ARG A 112 24.49 -21.92 -5.47
C ARG A 112 23.75 -20.61 -5.22
N SER A 113 22.43 -20.60 -5.40
CA SER A 113 21.60 -19.44 -5.15
C SER A 113 21.73 -18.96 -3.70
N ALA A 114 21.66 -19.89 -2.75
CA ALA A 114 21.85 -19.60 -1.33
C ALA A 114 23.26 -19.04 -1.02
N ALA A 115 24.32 -19.65 -1.59
CA ALA A 115 25.69 -19.17 -1.40
C ALA A 115 25.90 -17.75 -1.98
N GLN A 116 25.33 -17.47 -3.17
CA GLN A 116 25.44 -16.17 -3.81
C GLN A 116 24.64 -15.09 -3.07
N LEU A 117 23.42 -15.40 -2.59
CA LEU A 117 22.63 -14.49 -1.77
C LEU A 117 23.26 -14.25 -0.40
N ARG A 118 23.93 -15.27 0.18
CA ARG A 118 24.72 -15.09 1.41
C ARG A 118 25.84 -14.07 1.20
N GLU A 119 26.61 -14.18 0.13
CA GLU A 119 27.69 -13.22 -0.18
C GLU A 119 27.12 -11.81 -0.38
N LEU A 120 25.98 -11.67 -1.07
CA LEU A 120 25.30 -10.38 -1.19
C LEU A 120 24.94 -9.80 0.18
N ALA A 121 24.37 -10.62 1.06
CA ALA A 121 23.99 -10.21 2.40
C ALA A 121 25.20 -9.85 3.28
N GLU A 122 26.33 -10.56 3.15
CA GLU A 122 27.57 -10.24 3.84
C GLU A 122 28.13 -8.88 3.40
N ARG A 123 28.02 -8.53 2.11
CA ARG A 123 28.39 -7.21 1.59
C ARG A 123 27.46 -6.12 2.10
N ALA A 124 26.16 -6.35 2.05
CA ALA A 124 25.15 -5.45 2.60
C ALA A 124 25.36 -5.20 4.11
N ALA A 125 25.63 -6.26 4.87
CA ALA A 125 25.85 -6.20 6.31
C ALA A 125 27.02 -5.29 6.71
N ARG A 126 28.13 -5.30 5.94
CA ARG A 126 29.29 -4.41 6.17
C ARG A 126 28.93 -2.92 6.08
N ARG A 127 27.83 -2.60 5.41
CA ARG A 127 27.28 -1.25 5.23
C ARG A 127 26.04 -0.97 6.09
N GLY A 128 25.65 -1.91 6.98
CA GLY A 128 24.45 -1.80 7.79
C GLY A 128 23.14 -1.97 6.98
N LEU A 129 23.22 -2.48 5.75
CA LEU A 129 22.10 -2.67 4.85
C LEU A 129 21.56 -4.10 4.94
N LYS A 130 20.35 -4.32 4.44
CA LYS A 130 19.67 -5.62 4.35
C LYS A 130 19.27 -5.95 2.92
N VAL A 131 19.13 -7.22 2.64
CA VAL A 131 18.62 -7.77 1.37
C VAL A 131 17.34 -8.52 1.63
N GLY A 132 16.26 -8.14 0.95
CA GLY A 132 15.01 -8.90 0.93
C GLY A 132 14.90 -9.67 -0.38
N TYR A 133 14.74 -10.99 -0.30
CA TYR A 133 14.62 -11.85 -1.46
C TYR A 133 13.16 -12.14 -1.75
N GLU A 134 12.73 -11.93 -2.98
CA GLU A 134 11.36 -12.08 -3.45
C GLU A 134 11.25 -13.11 -4.56
N ALA A 135 10.28 -14.03 -4.45
CA ALA A 135 9.92 -14.95 -5.52
C ALA A 135 8.97 -14.27 -6.51
N LEU A 136 9.46 -13.91 -7.70
CA LEU A 136 8.59 -13.44 -8.79
C LEU A 136 7.76 -14.58 -9.36
N ALA A 137 6.47 -14.36 -9.62
CA ALA A 137 5.58 -15.35 -10.23
C ALA A 137 6.06 -15.89 -11.59
N TRP A 138 6.96 -15.17 -12.26
CA TRP A 138 7.63 -15.59 -13.51
C TRP A 138 9.13 -15.85 -13.31
N GLY A 139 9.56 -16.06 -12.08
CA GLY A 139 10.93 -16.47 -11.76
C GLY A 139 11.28 -17.78 -12.46
N ARG A 140 12.53 -17.88 -12.94
CA ARG A 140 12.93 -19.03 -13.79
C ARG A 140 12.95 -20.35 -13.02
N HIS A 141 13.52 -20.36 -11.84
CA HIS A 141 13.67 -21.54 -10.98
C HIS A 141 13.03 -21.35 -9.60
N VAL A 142 12.85 -20.09 -9.18
CA VAL A 142 12.22 -19.72 -7.91
C VAL A 142 11.06 -18.79 -8.22
N ASN A 143 9.83 -19.30 -8.06
CA ASN A 143 8.59 -18.55 -8.31
C ASN A 143 7.52 -18.74 -7.22
N LEU A 144 7.81 -19.52 -6.18
CA LEU A 144 6.96 -19.70 -5.01
C LEU A 144 7.69 -19.19 -3.76
N TYR A 145 6.95 -18.58 -2.82
CA TYR A 145 7.54 -18.05 -1.59
C TYR A 145 8.25 -19.13 -0.76
N GLY A 146 7.72 -20.36 -0.75
CA GLY A 146 8.32 -21.49 -0.04
C GLY A 146 9.70 -21.87 -0.59
N GLN A 147 9.91 -21.78 -1.92
CA GLN A 147 11.23 -21.99 -2.54
C GLN A 147 12.20 -20.87 -2.12
N ALA A 148 11.76 -19.60 -2.16
CA ALA A 148 12.57 -18.48 -1.73
C ALA A 148 12.94 -18.60 -0.24
N TRP A 149 12.00 -19.01 0.61
CA TRP A 149 12.24 -19.27 2.03
C TRP A 149 13.31 -20.36 2.25
N SER A 150 13.20 -21.47 1.54
CA SER A 150 14.21 -22.54 1.62
C SER A 150 15.62 -22.06 1.28
N ILE A 151 15.77 -21.20 0.26
CA ILE A 151 17.05 -20.60 -0.11
C ILE A 151 17.55 -19.63 0.96
N VAL A 152 16.68 -18.79 1.53
CA VAL A 152 17.02 -17.87 2.62
C VAL A 152 17.45 -18.62 3.87
N GLN A 153 16.78 -19.74 4.21
CA GLN A 153 17.18 -20.61 5.30
C GLN A 153 18.56 -21.22 5.07
N GLN A 154 18.81 -21.75 3.84
CA GLN A 154 20.09 -22.35 3.49
C GLN A 154 21.24 -21.33 3.47
N ALA A 155 20.97 -20.09 3.06
CA ALA A 155 21.93 -18.99 3.10
C ALA A 155 22.33 -18.61 4.53
N ASP A 156 21.44 -18.77 5.48
CA ASP A 156 21.61 -18.56 6.92
C ASP A 156 22.39 -17.26 7.26
N HIS A 157 21.81 -16.12 6.94
CA HIS A 157 22.43 -14.82 7.20
C HIS A 157 21.41 -13.81 7.76
N ALA A 158 21.75 -13.09 8.84
CA ALA A 158 20.85 -12.18 9.53
C ALA A 158 20.40 -10.95 8.70
N HIS A 159 21.19 -10.56 7.70
CA HIS A 159 20.89 -9.47 6.77
C HIS A 159 20.23 -9.93 5.46
N LEU A 160 19.81 -11.20 5.37
CA LEU A 160 18.99 -11.75 4.29
C LEU A 160 17.66 -12.22 4.86
N GLY A 161 16.57 -11.78 4.28
CA GLY A 161 15.21 -12.20 4.64
C GLY A 161 14.32 -12.23 3.41
N LEU A 162 13.03 -12.50 3.62
CA LEU A 162 12.04 -12.50 2.55
C LEU A 162 11.43 -11.11 2.35
N ILE A 163 11.08 -10.82 1.11
CA ILE A 163 9.99 -9.90 0.78
C ILE A 163 8.86 -10.75 0.22
N LEU A 164 7.67 -10.57 0.78
CA LEU A 164 6.46 -11.25 0.35
C LEU A 164 5.57 -10.28 -0.41
N ASP A 165 5.17 -10.65 -1.62
CA ASP A 165 4.21 -9.93 -2.44
C ASP A 165 2.97 -10.81 -2.65
N SER A 166 1.80 -10.28 -2.28
CA SER A 166 0.53 -11.01 -2.36
C SER A 166 0.16 -11.37 -3.80
N PHE A 167 0.47 -10.52 -4.79
CA PHE A 167 0.20 -10.84 -6.18
C PHE A 167 1.03 -12.04 -6.65
N HIS A 168 2.33 -12.08 -6.34
CA HIS A 168 3.19 -13.18 -6.79
C HIS A 168 2.77 -14.51 -6.20
N THR A 169 2.34 -14.54 -4.95
CA THR A 169 1.82 -15.74 -4.30
C THR A 169 0.46 -16.14 -4.87
N LEU A 170 -0.51 -15.24 -4.83
CA LEU A 170 -1.90 -15.58 -5.13
C LEU A 170 -2.18 -15.76 -6.63
N SER A 171 -1.45 -15.09 -7.51
CA SER A 171 -1.60 -15.26 -8.98
C SER A 171 -1.20 -16.65 -9.49
N LEU A 172 -0.38 -17.36 -8.74
CA LEU A 172 -0.01 -18.76 -9.02
C LEU A 172 -0.91 -19.77 -8.30
N GLY A 173 -1.86 -19.32 -7.47
CA GLY A 173 -2.66 -20.18 -6.61
C GLY A 173 -1.81 -20.84 -5.51
N ASP A 174 -0.68 -20.24 -5.13
CA ASP A 174 0.15 -20.74 -4.03
C ASP A 174 -0.56 -20.45 -2.70
N ASP A 175 -0.64 -21.48 -1.83
CA ASP A 175 -1.35 -21.39 -0.56
C ASP A 175 -0.59 -20.52 0.44
N PRO A 176 -1.15 -19.40 0.92
CA PRO A 176 -0.48 -18.52 1.86
C PRO A 176 -0.38 -19.10 3.28
N ALA A 177 -1.07 -20.21 3.60
CA ALA A 177 -1.12 -20.76 4.96
C ALA A 177 0.27 -21.07 5.53
N GLY A 178 1.20 -21.56 4.71
CA GLY A 178 2.58 -21.85 5.10
C GLY A 178 3.41 -20.62 5.50
N ILE A 179 2.95 -19.39 5.21
CA ILE A 179 3.62 -18.16 5.65
C ILE A 179 3.61 -18.05 7.18
N ALA A 180 2.57 -18.57 7.83
CA ALA A 180 2.45 -18.56 9.30
C ALA A 180 3.59 -19.33 10.02
N ASP A 181 4.26 -20.26 9.34
CA ASP A 181 5.38 -21.03 9.86
C ASP A 181 6.74 -20.36 9.65
N ILE A 182 6.78 -19.26 8.92
CA ILE A 182 8.00 -18.47 8.70
C ILE A 182 8.18 -17.51 9.88
N PRO A 183 9.35 -17.47 10.55
CA PRO A 183 9.57 -16.49 11.60
C PRO A 183 9.38 -15.05 11.10
N GLY A 184 8.52 -14.27 11.76
CA GLY A 184 8.13 -12.94 11.28
C GLY A 184 9.30 -11.94 11.17
N ASP A 185 10.37 -12.14 11.94
CA ASP A 185 11.61 -11.35 11.86
C ASP A 185 12.48 -11.69 10.63
N ARG A 186 12.14 -12.79 9.93
CA ARG A 186 12.78 -13.17 8.66
C ARG A 186 12.00 -12.67 7.43
N ILE A 187 10.82 -12.11 7.63
CA ILE A 187 10.07 -11.37 6.62
C ILE A 187 10.45 -9.90 6.79
N PHE A 188 11.20 -9.33 5.84
CA PHE A 188 11.73 -7.97 5.98
C PHE A 188 10.78 -6.91 5.44
N PHE A 189 9.89 -7.28 4.52
CA PHE A 189 8.95 -6.35 3.94
C PHE A 189 7.72 -7.08 3.36
N LEU A 190 6.58 -6.39 3.32
CA LEU A 190 5.32 -6.94 2.82
C LEU A 190 4.72 -6.01 1.77
N GLN A 191 4.55 -6.54 0.55
CA GLN A 191 3.92 -5.84 -0.57
C GLN A 191 2.54 -6.43 -0.82
N MET A 192 1.55 -5.55 -0.85
CA MET A 192 0.16 -5.89 -1.10
C MET A 192 -0.28 -5.40 -2.48
N ALA A 193 -0.84 -6.29 -3.25
CA ALA A 193 -1.53 -6.00 -4.49
C ALA A 193 -2.65 -7.00 -4.70
N ASP A 194 -3.82 -6.49 -5.06
CA ASP A 194 -4.96 -7.26 -5.54
C ASP A 194 -4.98 -7.26 -7.08
N ALA A 195 -5.84 -8.02 -7.70
CA ALA A 195 -6.06 -7.98 -9.15
C ALA A 195 -7.38 -8.65 -9.53
N PRO A 196 -8.01 -8.29 -10.66
CA PRO A 196 -9.09 -9.09 -11.24
C PRO A 196 -8.52 -10.44 -11.72
N LEU A 197 -9.29 -11.52 -11.65
CA LEU A 197 -8.88 -12.81 -12.22
C LEU A 197 -8.92 -12.76 -13.74
N LEU A 198 -7.76 -12.89 -14.38
CA LEU A 198 -7.59 -12.79 -15.83
C LEU A 198 -6.84 -14.01 -16.39
N GLU A 199 -7.34 -14.55 -17.50
CA GLU A 199 -6.64 -15.60 -18.26
C GLU A 199 -5.61 -14.97 -19.22
N MET A 200 -4.42 -14.67 -18.70
CA MET A 200 -3.33 -14.09 -19.48
C MET A 200 -1.96 -14.47 -18.93
N SER A 201 -0.89 -14.08 -19.64
CA SER A 201 0.47 -14.23 -19.12
C SER A 201 0.62 -13.52 -17.77
N VAL A 202 1.13 -14.23 -16.76
CA VAL A 202 1.28 -13.70 -15.40
C VAL A 202 2.13 -12.42 -15.36
N ILE A 203 3.14 -12.28 -16.23
CA ILE A 203 3.95 -11.08 -16.30
C ILE A 203 3.15 -9.88 -16.85
N GLN A 204 2.27 -10.09 -17.84
CA GLN A 204 1.39 -9.03 -18.36
C GLN A 204 0.35 -8.65 -17.30
N TRP A 205 -0.22 -9.64 -16.63
CA TRP A 205 -1.15 -9.44 -15.53
C TRP A 205 -0.52 -8.62 -14.40
N ALA A 206 0.68 -9.03 -13.95
CA ALA A 206 1.44 -8.32 -12.92
C ALA A 206 1.81 -6.87 -13.27
N ARG A 207 2.06 -6.58 -14.57
CA ARG A 207 2.59 -5.29 -15.01
C ARG A 207 1.52 -4.25 -15.33
N HIS A 208 0.27 -4.67 -15.55
CA HIS A 208 -0.76 -3.79 -16.10
C HIS A 208 -2.08 -3.80 -15.33
N HIS A 209 -2.34 -4.84 -14.50
CA HIS A 209 -3.69 -5.07 -13.97
C HIS A 209 -3.76 -5.27 -12.46
N ARG A 210 -2.71 -4.91 -11.70
CA ARG A 210 -2.79 -4.93 -10.24
C ARG A 210 -3.72 -3.83 -9.75
N ASN A 211 -4.48 -4.11 -8.70
CA ASN A 211 -5.39 -3.18 -8.03
C ASN A 211 -5.01 -3.02 -6.56
N PHE A 212 -5.57 -2.03 -5.91
CA PHE A 212 -5.49 -1.91 -4.46
C PHE A 212 -6.27 -3.03 -3.75
N PRO A 213 -5.85 -3.48 -2.55
CA PRO A 213 -6.56 -4.47 -1.76
C PRO A 213 -8.06 -4.19 -1.64
N GLY A 214 -8.89 -5.21 -1.94
CA GLY A 214 -10.35 -5.12 -1.96
C GLY A 214 -10.96 -4.59 -3.26
N GLN A 215 -10.15 -4.25 -4.26
CA GLN A 215 -10.61 -3.82 -5.59
C GLN A 215 -10.44 -4.89 -6.67
N GLY A 216 -9.96 -6.07 -6.30
CA GLY A 216 -9.79 -7.22 -7.18
C GLY A 216 -10.51 -8.45 -6.66
N GLN A 217 -9.97 -9.63 -6.99
CA GLN A 217 -10.56 -10.93 -6.68
C GLN A 217 -9.57 -11.91 -6.04
N LEU A 218 -8.33 -11.46 -5.79
CA LEU A 218 -7.34 -12.26 -5.06
C LEU A 218 -7.66 -12.24 -3.55
N ASP A 219 -7.44 -13.36 -2.84
CA ASP A 219 -7.67 -13.40 -1.40
C ASP A 219 -6.51 -12.77 -0.61
N VAL A 220 -6.36 -11.46 -0.80
CA VAL A 220 -5.34 -10.66 -0.11
C VAL A 220 -5.56 -10.58 1.41
N GLN A 221 -6.80 -10.82 1.88
CA GLN A 221 -7.10 -10.85 3.30
C GLN A 221 -6.51 -12.10 3.95
N ASP A 222 -6.63 -13.27 3.30
CA ASP A 222 -6.06 -14.52 3.79
C ASP A 222 -4.53 -14.47 3.78
N PHE A 223 -3.93 -13.93 2.73
CA PHE A 223 -2.48 -13.72 2.65
C PHE A 223 -1.97 -12.82 3.80
N PHE A 224 -2.60 -11.68 4.05
CA PHE A 224 -2.21 -10.76 5.12
C PHE A 224 -2.46 -11.38 6.50
N TYR A 225 -3.56 -12.12 6.68
CA TYR A 225 -3.85 -12.85 7.89
C TYR A 225 -2.72 -13.82 8.26
N HIS A 226 -2.29 -14.69 7.33
CA HIS A 226 -1.20 -15.63 7.57
C HIS A 226 0.15 -14.94 7.80
N THR A 227 0.39 -13.82 7.13
CA THR A 227 1.59 -13.00 7.38
C THR A 227 1.60 -12.45 8.81
N LEU A 228 0.48 -11.98 9.34
CA LEU A 228 0.40 -11.53 10.73
C LEU A 228 0.55 -12.70 11.74
N ARG A 229 0.07 -13.89 11.37
CA ARG A 229 0.22 -15.11 12.17
C ARG A 229 1.67 -15.57 12.32
N SER A 230 2.54 -15.22 11.37
CA SER A 230 3.99 -15.45 11.46
C SER A 230 4.69 -14.62 12.57
N GLY A 231 4.00 -13.62 13.13
CA GLY A 231 4.57 -12.61 14.02
C GLY A 231 5.21 -11.41 13.30
N TYR A 232 4.94 -11.26 12.00
CA TYR A 232 5.41 -10.11 11.22
C TYR A 232 4.89 -8.79 11.79
N SER A 233 5.78 -7.80 11.91
CA SER A 233 5.48 -6.50 12.50
C SER A 233 6.06 -5.31 11.71
N GLY A 234 6.56 -5.58 10.51
CA GLY A 234 7.21 -4.59 9.63
C GLY A 234 6.23 -3.69 8.87
N ASN A 235 6.69 -3.23 7.72
CA ASN A 235 5.93 -2.33 6.85
C ASN A 235 4.80 -3.08 6.13
N LEU A 236 3.65 -2.43 6.01
CA LEU A 236 2.55 -2.82 5.12
C LEU A 236 2.57 -1.87 3.93
N SER A 237 2.93 -2.36 2.76
CA SER A 237 3.18 -1.56 1.58
C SER A 237 2.29 -1.94 0.41
N LEU A 238 2.16 -1.04 -0.55
CA LEU A 238 1.45 -1.27 -1.82
C LEU A 238 2.43 -1.23 -2.98
N GLU A 239 2.46 -2.28 -3.80
CA GLU A 239 3.18 -2.29 -5.06
C GLU A 239 2.22 -2.53 -6.24
N ILE A 240 1.76 -1.45 -6.84
CA ILE A 240 0.70 -1.51 -7.86
C ILE A 240 1.23 -1.08 -9.22
N PHE A 241 1.31 -2.05 -10.14
CA PHE A 241 1.54 -1.81 -11.55
C PHE A 241 0.19 -1.80 -12.27
N ASN A 242 -0.33 -0.62 -12.57
CA ASN A 242 -1.61 -0.43 -13.25
C ASN A 242 -1.52 0.77 -14.19
N ASP A 243 -1.86 0.57 -15.45
CA ASP A 243 -1.73 1.62 -16.47
C ASP A 243 -2.69 2.79 -16.22
N VAL A 244 -3.90 2.51 -15.75
CA VAL A 244 -4.89 3.55 -15.42
C VAL A 244 -4.43 4.41 -14.25
N PHE A 245 -3.86 3.81 -13.20
CA PHE A 245 -3.37 4.55 -12.04
C PHE A 245 -2.19 5.46 -12.39
N ARG A 246 -1.38 5.07 -13.38
CA ARG A 246 -0.26 5.87 -13.89
C ARG A 246 -0.67 7.09 -14.71
N GLU A 247 -1.94 7.14 -15.14
CA GLU A 247 -2.52 8.27 -15.89
C GLU A 247 -3.49 9.09 -15.01
N THR A 248 -3.92 8.54 -13.89
CA THR A 248 -4.88 9.17 -12.98
C THR A 248 -4.20 10.24 -12.10
N PRO A 249 -4.90 11.30 -11.68
CA PRO A 249 -4.36 12.29 -10.74
C PRO A 249 -3.84 11.68 -9.45
N ASN A 250 -2.54 11.78 -9.20
CA ASN A 250 -1.80 11.07 -8.14
C ASN A 250 -2.35 11.29 -6.72
N ARG A 251 -2.86 12.48 -6.39
CA ARG A 251 -3.45 12.76 -5.06
C ARG A 251 -4.67 11.88 -4.76
N ARG A 252 -5.55 11.68 -5.74
CA ARG A 252 -6.74 10.82 -5.58
C ARG A 252 -6.32 9.37 -5.45
N THR A 253 -5.40 8.93 -6.28
CA THR A 253 -4.85 7.57 -6.26
C THR A 253 -4.15 7.27 -4.93
N ALA A 254 -3.35 8.20 -4.39
CA ALA A 254 -2.70 8.02 -3.10
C ALA A 254 -3.69 7.94 -1.92
N VAL A 255 -4.76 8.74 -1.94
CA VAL A 255 -5.82 8.66 -0.92
C VAL A 255 -6.57 7.33 -0.99
N ASP A 256 -6.89 6.85 -2.19
CA ASP A 256 -7.56 5.57 -2.38
C ASP A 256 -6.66 4.41 -1.96
N ALA A 257 -5.38 4.48 -2.29
CA ALA A 257 -4.36 3.56 -1.84
C ALA A 257 -4.30 3.44 -0.30
N MET A 258 -4.25 4.57 0.42
CA MET A 258 -4.27 4.56 1.88
C MET A 258 -5.56 3.93 2.43
N ARG A 259 -6.71 4.28 1.87
CA ARG A 259 -8.00 3.71 2.29
C ARG A 259 -8.05 2.19 2.12
N SER A 260 -7.46 1.66 1.06
CA SER A 260 -7.40 0.22 0.82
C SER A 260 -6.58 -0.52 1.87
N LEU A 261 -5.46 0.06 2.34
CA LEU A 261 -4.68 -0.52 3.45
C LEU A 261 -5.46 -0.47 4.77
N LEU A 262 -6.14 0.63 5.07
CA LEU A 262 -6.97 0.74 6.28
C LEU A 262 -8.13 -0.27 6.25
N PHE A 263 -8.76 -0.45 5.10
CA PHE A 263 -9.80 -1.45 4.89
C PHE A 263 -9.25 -2.87 5.11
N LEU A 264 -8.09 -3.19 4.54
CA LEU A 264 -7.45 -4.50 4.70
C LEU A 264 -7.11 -4.79 6.17
N GLU A 265 -6.50 -3.82 6.87
CA GLU A 265 -6.20 -3.96 8.30
C GLU A 265 -7.47 -4.21 9.14
N ASP A 266 -8.56 -3.49 8.85
CA ASP A 266 -9.82 -3.66 9.57
C ASP A 266 -10.44 -5.04 9.34
N ARG A 267 -10.50 -5.52 8.08
CA ARG A 267 -11.02 -6.86 7.76
C ARG A 267 -10.24 -7.96 8.48
N VAL A 268 -8.91 -7.90 8.45
CA VAL A 268 -8.08 -8.92 9.10
C VAL A 268 -8.14 -8.79 10.63
N ARG A 269 -8.23 -7.57 11.18
CA ARG A 269 -8.46 -7.35 12.62
C ARG A 269 -9.77 -8.01 13.09
N GLU A 270 -10.86 -7.84 12.32
CA GLU A 270 -12.15 -8.48 12.63
C GLU A 270 -12.05 -10.01 12.61
N ARG A 271 -11.37 -10.59 11.61
CA ARG A 271 -11.14 -12.04 11.53
C ARG A 271 -10.37 -12.55 12.74
N LEU A 272 -9.27 -11.91 13.10
CA LEU A 272 -8.46 -12.27 14.27
C LEU A 272 -9.25 -12.18 15.59
N ALA A 273 -10.08 -11.14 15.74
CA ALA A 273 -10.93 -10.96 16.91
C ALA A 273 -12.02 -12.05 17.01
N HIS A 274 -12.64 -12.40 15.89
CA HIS A 274 -13.64 -13.48 15.84
C HIS A 274 -13.06 -14.83 16.22
N GLU A 275 -11.88 -15.17 15.70
CA GLU A 275 -11.20 -16.44 16.02
C GLU A 275 -10.76 -16.51 17.48
N ALA A 276 -10.24 -15.41 18.05
CA ALA A 276 -9.89 -15.34 19.46
C ALA A 276 -11.11 -15.54 20.37
N GLY A 277 -12.26 -14.97 20.02
CA GLY A 277 -13.52 -15.17 20.73
C GLY A 277 -14.06 -16.61 20.65
N ALA A 278 -13.91 -17.27 19.51
CA ALA A 278 -14.37 -18.65 19.29
C ALA A 278 -13.49 -19.69 20.02
N ALA A 279 -12.18 -19.43 20.13
CA ALA A 279 -11.24 -20.38 20.74
C ALA A 279 -11.26 -20.39 22.28
N GLY A 280 -11.95 -19.45 22.94
CA GLY A 280 -11.97 -19.33 24.40
C GLY A 280 -10.59 -19.14 25.06
N GLN A 281 -9.56 -18.96 24.27
CA GLN A 281 -8.18 -18.70 24.66
C GLN A 281 -7.73 -17.39 24.01
N ALA A 282 -7.04 -16.57 24.76
CA ALA A 282 -6.35 -15.41 24.20
C ALA A 282 -5.25 -15.92 23.25
N GLN A 283 -5.58 -16.05 21.95
CA GLN A 283 -4.52 -16.18 20.96
C GLN A 283 -3.68 -14.90 21.00
N PRO A 284 -2.36 -15.00 20.85
CA PRO A 284 -1.54 -13.79 20.82
C PRO A 284 -2.06 -12.88 19.72
N LEU A 285 -2.50 -11.70 20.11
CA LEU A 285 -2.83 -10.61 19.17
C LEU A 285 -1.60 -10.36 18.28
N PRO A 286 -1.78 -9.87 17.05
CA PRO A 286 -0.65 -9.48 16.21
C PRO A 286 0.27 -8.55 17.02
N ALA A 287 1.58 -8.69 16.83
CA ALA A 287 2.61 -7.94 17.54
C ALA A 287 2.51 -6.41 17.34
N VAL A 288 1.62 -5.96 16.44
CA VAL A 288 1.39 -4.57 16.08
C VAL A 288 -0.09 -4.22 16.10
N PRO A 289 -0.47 -2.99 16.51
CA PRO A 289 -1.85 -2.54 16.41
C PRO A 289 -2.24 -2.40 14.94
N LEU A 290 -3.41 -2.93 14.59
CA LEU A 290 -4.07 -2.73 13.31
C LEU A 290 -5.06 -1.57 13.39
N PHE A 291 -5.37 -0.97 12.26
CA PHE A 291 -6.40 0.07 12.19
C PHE A 291 -7.76 -0.48 12.65
N ALA A 292 -8.43 0.30 13.48
CA ALA A 292 -9.82 0.09 13.84
C ALA A 292 -10.60 1.36 13.47
N PRO A 293 -11.68 1.26 12.67
CA PRO A 293 -12.49 2.43 12.36
C PRO A 293 -13.11 2.97 13.66
N PRO A 294 -13.39 4.28 13.71
CA PRO A 294 -14.14 4.84 14.82
C PRO A 294 -15.53 4.19 14.87
N GLU A 295 -16.07 4.00 16.06
CA GLU A 295 -17.42 3.46 16.21
C GLU A 295 -18.44 4.31 15.43
N PRO A 296 -19.39 3.65 14.72
CA PRO A 296 -20.45 4.37 14.03
C PRO A 296 -21.19 5.28 15.01
N GLN A 297 -21.31 6.53 14.67
CA GLN A 297 -22.10 7.45 15.48
C GLN A 297 -23.57 7.07 15.39
N ALA A 298 -24.24 6.97 16.53
CA ALA A 298 -25.69 6.82 16.56
C ALA A 298 -26.33 8.12 16.04
N LEU A 299 -26.95 8.02 14.85
CA LEU A 299 -27.67 9.14 14.29
C LEU A 299 -29.06 9.22 14.91
N GLY A 300 -29.39 10.37 15.49
CA GLY A 300 -30.73 10.62 16.06
C GLY A 300 -31.82 10.90 15.01
N GLY A 301 -31.46 10.82 13.72
CA GLY A 301 -32.34 11.13 12.60
C GLY A 301 -31.96 12.42 11.89
N VAL A 302 -32.85 12.86 10.97
CA VAL A 302 -32.67 14.14 10.23
C VAL A 302 -33.16 15.28 11.11
N ALA A 303 -32.23 16.17 11.52
CA ALA A 303 -32.59 17.34 12.33
C ALA A 303 -33.35 18.41 11.53
N PHE A 304 -32.92 18.65 10.29
CA PHE A 304 -33.60 19.53 9.33
C PHE A 304 -33.10 19.29 7.92
N VAL A 305 -33.88 19.74 6.93
CA VAL A 305 -33.46 19.81 5.52
C VAL A 305 -33.28 21.28 5.15
N GLU A 306 -32.13 21.65 4.62
CA GLU A 306 -31.79 23.02 4.21
C GLU A 306 -31.81 23.14 2.68
N PHE A 307 -32.49 24.17 2.19
CA PHE A 307 -32.52 24.56 0.79
C PHE A 307 -31.75 25.87 0.60
N ALA A 308 -30.71 25.83 -0.23
CA ALA A 308 -30.02 27.04 -0.68
C ALA A 308 -30.91 27.74 -1.72
N VAL A 309 -31.32 28.99 -1.48
CA VAL A 309 -32.31 29.71 -2.28
C VAL A 309 -31.91 31.16 -2.53
N ASP A 310 -32.36 31.69 -3.67
CA ASP A 310 -32.48 33.16 -3.88
C ASP A 310 -33.82 33.68 -3.33
N GLU A 311 -34.09 34.95 -3.48
CA GLU A 311 -35.31 35.57 -2.94
C GLU A 311 -36.58 35.05 -3.63
N GLN A 312 -36.53 34.76 -4.93
CA GLN A 312 -37.67 34.24 -5.70
C GLN A 312 -37.97 32.79 -5.32
N ALA A 313 -36.96 31.96 -5.24
CA ALA A 313 -37.08 30.55 -4.84
C ALA A 313 -37.56 30.47 -3.37
N ALA A 314 -37.08 31.35 -2.48
CA ALA A 314 -37.51 31.42 -1.09
C ALA A 314 -38.99 31.72 -0.94
N GLN A 315 -39.53 32.65 -1.75
CA GLN A 315 -40.95 32.98 -1.76
C GLN A 315 -41.79 31.76 -2.23
N SER A 316 -41.38 31.14 -3.32
CA SER A 316 -42.07 29.96 -3.91
C SER A 316 -42.04 28.75 -2.97
N LEU A 317 -40.88 28.38 -2.43
CA LEU A 317 -40.74 27.28 -1.48
C LEU A 317 -41.43 27.60 -0.15
N GLY A 318 -41.34 28.82 0.34
CA GLY A 318 -42.05 29.23 1.56
C GLY A 318 -43.59 29.15 1.40
N ALA A 319 -44.13 29.48 0.21
CA ALA A 319 -45.57 29.26 -0.09
C ALA A 319 -45.92 27.76 -0.14
N LEU A 320 -45.08 26.95 -0.78
CA LEU A 320 -45.24 25.50 -0.83
C LEU A 320 -45.19 24.87 0.57
N PHE A 321 -44.25 25.24 1.42
CA PHE A 321 -44.15 24.72 2.79
C PHE A 321 -45.40 25.04 3.61
N ARG A 322 -45.94 26.27 3.50
CA ARG A 322 -47.20 26.62 4.15
C ARG A 322 -48.37 25.80 3.61
N ALA A 323 -48.45 25.59 2.30
CA ALA A 323 -49.50 24.76 1.70
C ALA A 323 -49.38 23.28 2.16
N MET A 324 -48.18 22.79 2.46
CA MET A 324 -47.95 21.47 3.05
C MET A 324 -48.22 21.42 4.56
N GLY A 325 -48.58 22.53 5.19
CA GLY A 325 -48.88 22.58 6.62
C GLY A 325 -47.72 22.96 7.54
N PHE A 326 -46.56 23.37 7.00
CA PHE A 326 -45.43 23.89 7.80
C PHE A 326 -45.69 25.32 8.21
N ALA A 327 -45.53 25.64 9.48
CA ALA A 327 -45.56 27.00 10.01
C ALA A 327 -44.14 27.63 9.98
N ARG A 328 -44.04 28.91 9.67
CA ARG A 328 -42.76 29.66 9.84
C ARG A 328 -42.44 29.74 11.33
N ALA A 329 -41.38 29.11 11.75
CA ALA A 329 -40.97 28.96 13.15
C ALA A 329 -39.99 30.07 13.61
N GLY A 330 -39.22 30.67 12.69
CA GLY A 330 -38.28 31.73 13.05
C GLY A 330 -37.26 32.03 11.96
N GLU A 331 -36.41 32.99 12.30
CA GLU A 331 -35.22 33.40 11.50
C GLU A 331 -33.94 33.16 12.29
N HIS A 332 -32.85 32.83 11.58
CA HIS A 332 -31.55 32.65 12.22
C HIS A 332 -30.97 33.98 12.65
N ARG A 333 -30.34 34.04 13.85
CA ARG A 333 -29.84 35.29 14.44
C ARG A 333 -28.69 35.94 13.67
N SER A 334 -27.85 35.19 12.99
CA SER A 334 -26.63 35.69 12.34
C SER A 334 -26.51 35.30 10.86
N LYS A 335 -27.38 34.44 10.36
CA LYS A 335 -27.42 34.05 8.95
C LYS A 335 -28.77 34.43 8.35
N LYS A 336 -28.79 34.75 7.06
CA LYS A 336 -30.03 34.99 6.33
C LYS A 336 -30.71 33.64 6.06
N ALA A 337 -31.44 33.09 7.04
CA ALA A 337 -32.09 31.79 6.95
C ALA A 337 -33.44 31.83 7.71
N THR A 338 -34.46 31.18 7.11
CA THR A 338 -35.82 31.08 7.66
C THR A 338 -36.15 29.62 7.95
N LEU A 339 -36.62 29.33 9.15
CA LEU A 339 -37.03 27.98 9.60
C LEU A 339 -38.56 27.81 9.49
N TYR A 340 -38.97 26.67 8.92
CA TYR A 340 -40.33 26.18 8.89
C TYR A 340 -40.44 24.86 9.65
N ARG A 341 -41.51 24.64 10.40
CA ARG A 341 -41.74 23.42 11.18
C ARG A 341 -43.14 22.86 11.02
N GLN A 342 -43.22 21.52 11.05
CA GLN A 342 -44.45 20.77 11.20
C GLN A 342 -44.19 19.56 12.11
N GLY A 343 -44.63 19.61 13.36
CA GLY A 343 -44.23 18.65 14.37
C GLY A 343 -42.70 18.66 14.58
N GLU A 344 -42.09 17.50 14.45
CA GLU A 344 -40.64 17.34 14.53
C GLU A 344 -39.90 17.64 13.22
N ALA A 345 -40.63 17.69 12.10
CA ALA A 345 -40.03 17.98 10.80
C ALA A 345 -39.66 19.46 10.69
N ALA A 346 -38.42 19.71 10.26
CA ALA A 346 -37.87 21.04 10.12
C ALA A 346 -37.28 21.27 8.71
N LEU A 347 -37.71 22.37 8.05
CA LEU A 347 -37.20 22.78 6.75
C LEU A 347 -36.58 24.18 6.90
N CYS A 348 -35.44 24.40 6.33
CA CYS A 348 -34.72 25.65 6.41
C CYS A 348 -34.49 26.23 5.00
N LEU A 349 -34.76 27.51 4.81
CA LEU A 349 -34.39 28.25 3.61
C LEU A 349 -33.16 29.09 3.94
N LEU A 350 -32.01 28.78 3.35
CA LEU A 350 -30.78 29.55 3.48
C LEU A 350 -30.61 30.42 2.25
N TYR A 351 -30.62 31.74 2.44
CA TYR A 351 -30.42 32.68 1.35
C TYR A 351 -28.93 32.75 1.00
N THR A 352 -28.60 32.26 -0.19
CA THR A 352 -27.25 32.34 -0.75
C THR A 352 -27.21 33.30 -1.90
N SER A 353 -26.12 34.09 -2.02
CA SER A 353 -25.85 34.78 -3.27
C SER A 353 -25.53 33.76 -4.36
N PRO A 354 -25.94 33.97 -5.63
CA PRO A 354 -25.54 33.09 -6.72
C PRO A 354 -24.02 32.90 -6.72
N SER A 355 -23.57 31.65 -6.81
CA SER A 355 -22.15 31.37 -6.90
C SER A 355 -21.62 31.91 -8.25
N PRO A 356 -20.43 32.54 -8.31
CA PRO A 356 -19.82 32.93 -9.59
C PRO A 356 -19.54 31.78 -10.56
N ARG A 357 -19.87 30.53 -10.18
CA ARG A 357 -19.70 29.34 -11.01
C ARG A 357 -20.99 28.92 -11.74
N ASP A 358 -22.12 29.59 -11.47
CA ASP A 358 -23.42 29.27 -12.05
C ASP A 358 -23.86 30.33 -13.12
N SER A 359 -22.91 31.17 -13.57
CA SER A 359 -23.09 32.14 -14.66
C SER A 359 -22.25 31.80 -15.87
#